data_29727912250fa7b86e946f26930fcc49
#
_entry.id   29727912250fa7b86e946f26930fcc49
#
_cell.length_a   1.000
_cell.length_b   1.000
_cell.length_c   1.000
_cell.angle_alpha   90.00
_cell.angle_beta   90.00
_cell.angle_gamma   90.00
#
_symmetry.space_group_name_H-M   'P 1'
#
loop_
_entity.id
_entity.type
_entity.pdbx_description
1 polymer ?
#
loop_
_entity_poly.entity_id
_entity_poly.type
_entity_poly.pdbx_seq_one_letter_code
_entity_poly.pdbx_strand_id
1 'polypeptide(L)' 'MGILDYFKSVSTMTTEQVREFLRDKNPHDYNLVDVRQPGEYEGGHLPGALLIPLGELHDRLGELDPGKPTIAY' A
#
# COMPACT_ATOMS: atom_id res chain seq x y z
N MET A 1 19.05 -4.04 -7.94
CA MET A 1 17.90 -3.26 -7.48
C MET A 1 17.06 -4.09 -6.52
N GLY A 2 16.83 -3.60 -5.33
CA GLY A 2 16.07 -4.33 -4.32
C GLY A 2 14.58 -4.05 -4.40
N ILE A 3 13.80 -4.86 -3.69
CA ILE A 3 12.34 -4.69 -3.64
C ILE A 3 11.96 -3.30 -3.12
N LEU A 4 12.77 -2.73 -2.23
CA LEU A 4 12.48 -1.42 -1.65
C LEU A 4 12.53 -0.29 -2.68
N ASP A 5 13.17 -0.50 -3.82
CA ASP A 5 13.23 0.51 -4.88
C ASP A 5 11.85 0.76 -5.52
N TYR A 6 10.94 -0.21 -5.36
CA TYR A 6 9.57 -0.12 -5.87
C TYR A 6 8.58 0.18 -4.77
N PHE A 7 9.07 0.32 -3.54
CA PHE A 7 8.20 0.41 -2.37
C PHE A 7 8.26 1.81 -1.78
N LYS A 8 7.13 2.49 -1.79
CA LYS A 8 6.99 3.79 -1.15
C LYS A 8 6.17 3.62 0.11
N SER A 9 6.84 3.62 1.27
CA SER A 9 6.14 3.50 2.54
C SER A 9 5.68 4.87 3.02
N VAL A 10 4.43 4.95 3.40
CA VAL A 10 3.84 6.16 3.99
C VAL A 10 3.28 5.83 5.38
N SER A 11 3.88 4.84 6.05
CA SER A 11 3.38 4.31 7.32
C SER A 11 3.36 5.34 8.45
N THR A 12 4.09 6.46 8.31
CA THR A 12 4.05 7.54 9.29
C THR A 12 2.93 8.54 9.01
N MET A 13 2.21 8.37 7.90
CA MET A 13 1.10 9.24 7.53
C MET A 13 -0.21 8.63 7.98
N THR A 14 -1.18 9.47 8.25
CA THR A 14 -2.55 9.02 8.53
C THR A 14 -3.21 8.57 7.24
N THR A 15 -4.31 7.82 7.37
CA THR A 15 -5.11 7.41 6.21
C THR A 15 -5.54 8.62 5.39
N GLU A 16 -5.92 9.72 6.06
CA GLU A 16 -6.34 10.94 5.38
C GLU A 16 -5.19 11.59 4.61
N GLN A 17 -3.99 11.58 5.16
CA GLN A 17 -2.82 12.13 4.49
C GLN A 17 -2.45 11.31 3.25
N VAL A 18 -2.56 9.98 3.33
CA VAL A 18 -2.32 9.11 2.18
C VAL A 18 -3.36 9.36 1.11
N ARG A 19 -4.62 9.49 1.50
CA ARG A 19 -5.72 9.80 0.57
C ARG A 19 -5.42 11.09 -0.19
N GLU A 20 -4.98 12.11 0.51
CA GLU A 20 -4.64 13.38 -0.12
C GLU A 20 -3.45 13.26 -1.06
N PHE A 21 -2.44 12.49 -0.67
CA PHE A 21 -1.26 12.23 -1.51
C PHE A 21 -1.65 11.54 -2.83
N LEU A 22 -2.65 10.68 -2.81
CA LEU A 22 -3.07 9.90 -3.98
C LEU A 22 -4.15 10.57 -4.80
N ARG A 23 -4.69 11.70 -4.35
CA ARG A 23 -5.90 12.29 -4.91
C ARG A 23 -5.82 12.57 -6.41
N ASP A 24 -4.68 13.00 -6.91
CA ASP A 24 -4.49 13.33 -8.32
C ASP A 24 -3.77 12.24 -9.09
N LYS A 25 -3.63 11.05 -8.51
CA LYS A 25 -2.95 9.93 -9.13
C LYS A 25 -3.95 8.92 -9.68
N ASN A 26 -3.61 8.29 -10.79
CA ASN A 26 -4.45 7.26 -11.39
C ASN A 26 -4.22 5.93 -10.64
N PRO A 27 -5.28 5.31 -10.08
CA PRO A 27 -5.15 4.03 -9.37
C PRO A 27 -4.52 2.90 -10.18
N HIS A 28 -4.54 2.99 -11.50
CA HIS A 28 -3.92 1.98 -12.35
C HIS A 28 -2.40 2.13 -12.43
N ASP A 29 -1.84 3.22 -11.91
CA ASP A 29 -0.41 3.52 -12.02
C ASP A 29 0.40 3.07 -10.80
N TYR A 30 -0.25 2.52 -9.77
CA TYR A 30 0.44 2.10 -8.55
C TYR A 30 -0.29 0.93 -7.88
N ASN A 31 0.45 0.23 -7.01
CA ASN A 31 -0.14 -0.72 -6.09
C ASN A 31 -0.37 -0.01 -4.76
N LEU A 32 -1.54 -0.13 -4.19
CA LEU A 32 -1.84 0.44 -2.88
C LEU A 32 -2.01 -0.69 -1.87
N VAL A 33 -1.18 -0.71 -0.84
CA VAL A 33 -1.16 -1.79 0.14
C VAL A 33 -1.34 -1.23 1.54
N ASP A 34 -2.28 -1.82 2.27
CA ASP A 34 -2.46 -1.55 3.70
C ASP A 34 -1.69 -2.62 4.46
N VAL A 35 -0.62 -2.21 5.16
CA VAL A 35 0.24 -3.15 5.89
C VAL A 35 -0.12 -3.25 7.37
N ARG A 36 -1.27 -2.66 7.75
CA ARG A 36 -1.75 -2.68 9.12
C ARG A 36 -2.37 -4.03 9.48
N GLN A 37 -2.79 -4.18 10.72
CA GLN A 37 -3.45 -5.40 11.15
C GLN A 37 -4.86 -5.50 10.55
N PRO A 38 -5.37 -6.74 10.36
CA PRO A 38 -6.71 -6.92 9.77
C PRO A 38 -7.82 -6.14 10.45
N GLY A 39 -7.79 -6.02 11.78
CA GLY A 39 -8.80 -5.27 12.50
C GLY A 39 -8.80 -3.79 12.17
N GLU A 40 -7.63 -3.23 11.91
CA GLU A 40 -7.51 -1.83 11.51
C GLU A 40 -8.05 -1.62 10.09
N TYR A 41 -7.74 -2.56 9.19
CA TYR A 41 -8.23 -2.54 7.83
C TYR A 41 -9.75 -2.60 7.79
N GLU A 42 -10.34 -3.50 8.60
CA GLU A 42 -11.80 -3.66 8.68
C GLU A 42 -12.48 -2.43 9.26
N GLY A 43 -11.80 -1.71 10.15
CA GLY A 43 -12.32 -0.48 10.74
C GLY A 43 -12.31 0.71 9.79
N GLY A 44 -11.70 0.56 8.64
CA GLY A 44 -11.64 1.61 7.61
C GLY A 44 -10.30 1.60 6.90
N HIS A 45 -10.34 1.58 5.57
CA HIS A 45 -9.14 1.60 4.73
C HIS A 45 -9.41 2.38 3.46
N LEU A 46 -8.35 2.73 2.75
CA LEU A 46 -8.48 3.47 1.50
C LEU A 46 -9.10 2.59 0.42
N PRO A 47 -9.96 3.15 -0.44
CA PRO A 47 -10.55 2.40 -1.54
C PRO A 47 -9.48 1.77 -2.42
N GLY A 48 -9.65 0.48 -2.70
CA GLY A 48 -8.71 -0.25 -3.54
C GLY A 48 -7.46 -0.74 -2.84
N ALA A 49 -7.28 -0.45 -1.55
CA ALA A 49 -6.12 -0.93 -0.80
C ALA A 49 -6.21 -2.45 -0.60
N LEU A 50 -5.12 -3.14 -0.92
CA LEU A 50 -5.00 -4.56 -0.67
C LEU A 50 -4.39 -4.76 0.72
N LEU A 51 -5.05 -5.54 1.55
CA LEU A 51 -4.51 -5.84 2.88
C LEU A 51 -3.40 -6.89 2.79
N ILE A 52 -2.20 -6.49 3.14
CA ILE A 52 -1.07 -7.40 3.31
C ILE A 52 -0.37 -6.97 4.59
N PRO A 53 -0.68 -7.59 5.74
CA PRO A 53 -0.01 -7.25 6.99
C PRO A 53 1.50 -7.28 6.83
N LEU A 54 2.19 -6.36 7.50
CA LEU A 54 3.62 -6.16 7.31
C LEU A 54 4.41 -7.46 7.43
N GLY A 55 4.05 -8.34 8.37
CA GLY A 55 4.74 -9.61 8.57
C GLY A 55 4.56 -10.61 7.42
N GLU A 56 3.59 -10.39 6.53
CA GLU A 56 3.32 -11.27 5.39
C GLU A 56 3.80 -10.67 4.07
N LEU A 57 4.27 -9.43 4.10
CA LEU A 57 4.55 -8.69 2.88
C LEU A 57 5.58 -9.39 1.99
N HIS A 58 6.67 -9.88 2.59
CA HIS A 58 7.72 -10.56 1.85
C HIS A 58 7.18 -11.77 1.07
N ASP A 59 6.33 -12.56 1.71
CA ASP A 59 5.81 -13.79 1.10
C ASP A 59 4.71 -13.52 0.07
N ARG A 60 4.13 -12.33 0.10
CA ARG A 60 2.99 -11.98 -0.75
C ARG A 60 3.30 -10.94 -1.81
N LEU A 61 4.57 -10.64 -2.04
CA LEU A 61 4.98 -9.67 -3.06
C LEU A 61 4.50 -10.05 -4.45
N GLY A 62 4.32 -11.33 -4.72
CA GLY A 62 3.82 -11.81 -6.01
C GLY A 62 2.40 -11.38 -6.34
N GLU A 63 1.65 -10.87 -5.35
CA GLU A 63 0.30 -10.35 -5.57
C GLU A 63 0.30 -8.94 -6.13
N LEU A 64 1.47 -8.30 -6.17
CA LEU A 64 1.61 -6.92 -6.65
C LEU A 64 2.10 -6.90 -8.09
N ASP A 65 1.71 -5.86 -8.82
CA ASP A 65 2.20 -5.67 -10.18
C ASP A 65 3.64 -5.18 -10.13
N PRO A 66 4.62 -5.96 -10.61
CA PRO A 66 6.02 -5.57 -10.54
C PRO A 66 6.39 -4.39 -11.44
N GLY A 67 5.53 -4.06 -12.39
CA GLY A 67 5.75 -2.92 -13.29
C GLY A 67 5.30 -1.59 -12.72
N LYS A 68 4.76 -1.57 -11.49
CA LYS A 68 4.22 -0.38 -10.85
C LYS A 68 4.86 -0.14 -9.49
N PRO A 69 5.03 1.13 -9.10
CA PRO A 69 5.47 1.42 -7.73
C PRO A 69 4.42 0.97 -6.72
N THR A 70 4.86 0.57 -5.55
CA THR A 70 3.97 0.19 -4.45
C THR A 70 3.98 1.27 -3.37
N ILE A 71 2.79 1.69 -2.99
CA ILE A 71 2.58 2.66 -1.92
C ILE A 71 1.94 1.91 -0.76
N ALA A 72 2.61 1.92 0.38
CA ALA A 72 2.16 1.19 1.56
C ALA A 72 1.94 2.14 2.73
N TYR A 73 0.96 1.82 3.55
CA TYR A 73 0.68 2.61 4.76
C TYR A 73 0.20 1.73 5.90
#